data_5a62b3d131dd85eb62d0b1167c9dc64c
#
_entry.id   5a62b3d131dd85eb62d0b1167c9dc64c
#
_cell.length_a   1.000
_cell.length_b   1.000
_cell.length_c   1.000
_cell.angle_alpha   90.00
_cell.angle_beta   90.00
_cell.angle_gamma   90.00
#
_symmetry.space_group_name_H-M   'P 1'
#
loop_
_entity.id
_entity.type
_entity.pdbx_description
1 polymer ?
#
loop_
_entity_poly.entity_id
_entity_poly.type
_entity_poly.pdbx_seq_one_letter_code
_entity_poly.pdbx_strand_id
1 'polypeptide(L)'
;QIMAGVVIQPNVRIGKDTIINTSCSIDHDCKIGSNCHIAPGVVLSGGVVISDSCFIGTGSVIINDISIGKGVVTAGGSTIYENLPNDTKLIQKK
;
A
#
# COMPACT_ATOMS: atom_id res chain seq x y z
N GLN A 1 4.16 -12.32 2.86
CA GLN A 1 4.54 -13.02 1.62
C GLN A 1 4.86 -12.01 0.53
N ILE A 2 6.01 -12.14 -0.08
CA ILE A 2 6.47 -11.22 -1.13
C ILE A 2 6.55 -12.01 -2.44
N MET A 3 5.80 -11.55 -3.44
CA MET A 3 5.66 -12.24 -4.71
C MET A 3 6.74 -11.82 -5.71
N ALA A 4 6.74 -12.44 -6.89
CA ALA A 4 7.76 -12.21 -7.91
C ALA A 4 7.77 -10.75 -8.42
N GLY A 5 8.96 -10.25 -8.74
CA GLY A 5 9.14 -8.93 -9.35
C GLY A 5 8.94 -7.75 -8.40
N VAL A 6 8.77 -8.02 -7.11
CA VAL A 6 8.65 -6.94 -6.11
C VAL A 6 10.02 -6.31 -5.87
N VAL A 7 10.05 -4.98 -5.86
CA VAL A 7 11.25 -4.21 -5.52
C VAL A 7 10.99 -3.49 -4.20
N ILE A 8 11.86 -3.74 -3.22
CA ILE A 8 11.75 -3.12 -1.89
C ILE A 8 13.05 -2.38 -1.59
N GLN A 9 12.95 -1.08 -1.36
CA GLN A 9 14.08 -0.21 -1.05
C GLN A 9 14.46 -0.26 0.43
N PRO A 10 15.58 0.38 0.84
CA PRO A 10 16.04 0.33 2.22
C PRO A 10 15.04 0.86 3.25
N ASN A 11 15.13 0.33 4.47
CA ASN A 11 14.38 0.75 5.64
C ASN A 11 12.87 0.55 5.53
N VAL A 12 12.43 -0.39 4.72
CA VAL A 12 11.01 -0.78 4.63
C VAL A 12 10.71 -1.79 5.73
N ARG A 13 9.57 -1.61 6.40
CA ARG A 13 9.05 -2.55 7.39
C ARG A 13 7.72 -3.10 6.94
N ILE A 14 7.56 -4.41 7.05
CA ILE A 14 6.34 -5.09 6.63
C ILE A 14 5.90 -5.99 7.79
N GLY A 15 4.65 -5.82 8.22
CA GLY A 15 4.10 -6.58 9.33
C GLY A 15 3.76 -8.01 8.97
N LYS A 16 3.29 -8.76 9.98
CA LYS A 16 2.95 -10.19 9.84
C LYS A 16 1.75 -10.38 8.92
N ASP A 17 1.77 -11.49 8.19
CA ASP A 17 0.64 -11.93 7.36
C ASP A 17 0.22 -10.90 6.31
N THR A 18 1.15 -10.07 5.88
CA THR A 18 0.96 -9.11 4.81
C THR A 18 1.44 -9.69 3.50
N ILE A 19 0.68 -9.48 2.44
CA ILE A 19 1.02 -9.93 1.08
C ILE A 19 1.43 -8.71 0.26
N ILE A 20 2.65 -8.75 -0.29
CA ILE A 20 3.10 -7.79 -1.30
C ILE A 20 3.05 -8.53 -2.62
N ASN A 21 2.06 -8.22 -3.43
CA ASN A 21 1.80 -8.99 -4.63
C ASN A 21 2.72 -8.61 -5.79
N THR A 22 2.55 -9.29 -6.91
CA THR A 22 3.46 -9.27 -8.06
C THR A 22 3.78 -7.86 -8.56
N SER A 23 5.07 -7.59 -8.81
CA SER A 23 5.58 -6.37 -9.44
C SER A 23 5.31 -5.08 -8.68
N CYS A 24 5.01 -5.15 -7.38
CA CYS A 24 4.91 -3.94 -6.57
C CYS A 24 6.27 -3.27 -6.41
N SER A 25 6.26 -1.96 -6.24
CA SER A 25 7.45 -1.17 -5.93
C SER A 25 7.23 -0.44 -4.62
N ILE A 26 8.06 -0.76 -3.63
CA ILE A 26 7.98 -0.16 -2.30
C ILE A 26 9.25 0.68 -2.09
N ASP A 27 9.10 1.99 -2.08
CA ASP A 27 10.22 2.90 -1.96
C ASP A 27 10.72 2.97 -0.51
N HIS A 28 11.79 3.73 -0.29
CA HIS A 28 12.49 3.79 1.00
C HIS A 28 11.60 4.28 2.14
N ASP A 29 11.88 3.78 3.34
CA ASP A 29 11.25 4.21 4.59
C ASP A 29 9.74 4.01 4.67
N CYS A 30 9.18 3.13 3.83
CA CYS A 30 7.77 2.76 3.95
C CYS A 30 7.56 1.82 5.13
N LYS A 31 6.37 1.91 5.74
CA LYS A 31 5.94 1.00 6.80
C LYS A 31 4.58 0.45 6.43
N ILE A 32 4.48 -0.87 6.37
CA ILE A 32 3.24 -1.56 6.06
C ILE A 32 2.90 -2.44 7.25
N GLY A 33 1.69 -2.29 7.76
CA GLY A 33 1.22 -3.03 8.92
C GLY A 33 0.98 -4.51 8.64
N SER A 34 0.28 -5.15 9.56
CA SER A 34 -0.04 -6.58 9.50
C SER A 34 -1.36 -6.81 8.80
N ASN A 35 -1.51 -8.01 8.22
CA ASN A 35 -2.75 -8.45 7.57
C ASN A 35 -3.19 -7.53 6.42
N CYS A 36 -2.22 -6.94 5.73
CA CYS A 36 -2.48 -6.11 4.56
C CYS A 36 -2.35 -6.93 3.28
N HIS A 37 -3.06 -6.50 2.24
CA HIS A 37 -2.87 -7.03 0.91
C HIS A 37 -2.55 -5.86 -0.02
N ILE A 38 -1.32 -5.82 -0.49
CA ILE A 38 -0.87 -4.85 -1.47
C ILE A 38 -0.95 -5.54 -2.83
N ALA A 39 -1.97 -5.19 -3.61
CA ALA A 39 -2.32 -5.88 -4.84
C ALA A 39 -1.25 -5.70 -5.93
N PRO A 40 -1.30 -6.46 -7.03
CA PRO A 40 -0.26 -6.38 -8.05
C PRO A 40 -0.05 -4.98 -8.62
N GLY A 41 1.21 -4.64 -8.86
CA GLY A 41 1.56 -3.39 -9.54
C GLY A 41 1.37 -2.12 -8.73
N VAL A 42 1.16 -2.22 -7.43
CA VAL A 42 1.05 -1.04 -6.56
C VAL A 42 2.42 -0.38 -6.41
N VAL A 43 2.42 0.94 -6.45
CA VAL A 43 3.63 1.75 -6.23
C VAL A 43 3.45 2.57 -4.96
N LEU A 44 4.34 2.36 -4.01
CA LEU A 44 4.42 3.20 -2.81
C LEU A 44 5.65 4.07 -2.91
N SER A 45 5.46 5.38 -2.91
CA SER A 45 6.57 6.34 -2.88
C SER A 45 7.16 6.41 -1.47
N GLY A 46 8.27 7.12 -1.30
CA GLY A 46 9.00 7.12 -0.03
C GLY A 46 8.18 7.58 1.17
N GLY A 47 8.40 6.97 2.32
CA GLY A 47 7.80 7.39 3.58
C GLY A 47 6.32 7.09 3.74
N VAL A 48 5.73 6.25 2.89
CA VAL A 48 4.32 5.89 3.03
C VAL A 48 4.12 4.97 4.22
N VAL A 49 3.08 5.23 5.01
CA VAL A 49 2.70 4.40 6.15
C VAL A 49 1.32 3.81 5.88
N ILE A 50 1.22 2.50 5.90
CA ILE A 50 -0.05 1.78 5.76
C ILE A 50 -0.28 1.01 7.06
N SER A 51 -1.38 1.30 7.74
CA SER A 51 -1.74 0.63 8.98
C SER A 51 -2.32 -0.76 8.70
N ASP A 52 -2.69 -1.47 9.77
CA ASP A 52 -3.11 -2.87 9.66
C ASP A 52 -4.40 -3.07 8.85
N SER A 53 -4.54 -4.25 8.28
CA SER A 53 -5.78 -4.75 7.67
C SER A 53 -6.27 -3.93 6.47
N CYS A 54 -5.34 -3.39 5.69
CA CYS A 54 -5.67 -2.62 4.49
C CYS A 54 -5.63 -3.47 3.24
N PHE A 55 -6.44 -3.11 2.26
CA PHE A 55 -6.37 -3.66 0.91
C PHE A 55 -6.12 -2.52 -0.07
N ILE A 56 -4.96 -2.53 -0.71
CA ILE A 56 -4.60 -1.51 -1.70
C ILE A 56 -4.76 -2.13 -3.09
N GLY A 57 -5.71 -1.61 -3.86
CA GLY A 57 -6.11 -2.20 -5.14
C GLY A 57 -5.03 -2.14 -6.22
N THR A 58 -5.14 -3.07 -7.18
CA THR A 58 -4.18 -3.26 -8.26
C THR A 58 -3.81 -1.96 -8.97
N GLY A 59 -2.52 -1.73 -9.15
CA GLY A 59 -2.02 -0.59 -9.91
C GLY A 59 -2.17 0.77 -9.22
N SER A 60 -2.58 0.79 -7.96
CA SER A 60 -2.69 2.05 -7.22
C SER A 60 -1.31 2.66 -6.99
N VAL A 61 -1.27 3.98 -6.93
CA VAL A 61 -0.06 4.74 -6.62
C VAL A 61 -0.32 5.59 -5.39
N ILE A 62 0.54 5.48 -4.39
CA ILE A 62 0.47 6.31 -3.20
C ILE A 62 1.71 7.21 -3.19
N ILE A 63 1.48 8.52 -3.18
CA ILE A 63 2.60 9.47 -3.22
C ILE A 63 3.32 9.53 -1.87
N ASN A 64 4.47 10.17 -1.85
CA ASN A 64 5.34 10.18 -0.67
C ASN A 64 4.67 10.77 0.57
N ASP A 65 5.07 10.23 1.73
CA ASP A 65 4.68 10.70 3.06
C ASP A 65 3.18 10.67 3.36
N ILE A 66 2.43 9.80 2.68
CA ILE A 66 1.00 9.58 2.94
C ILE A 66 0.85 8.54 4.05
N SER A 67 -0.11 8.79 4.94
CA SER A 67 -0.51 7.84 5.98
C SER A 67 -1.91 7.29 5.69
N ILE A 68 -2.00 5.97 5.66
CA ILE A 68 -3.25 5.23 5.43
C ILE A 68 -3.67 4.58 6.75
N GLY A 69 -4.87 4.87 7.21
CA GLY A 69 -5.41 4.32 8.45
C GLY A 69 -5.73 2.83 8.35
N LYS A 70 -6.20 2.25 9.45
CA LYS A 70 -6.55 0.82 9.51
C LYS A 70 -7.78 0.52 8.68
N GLY A 71 -7.84 -0.68 8.12
CA GLY A 71 -9.04 -1.18 7.46
C GLY A 71 -9.41 -0.44 6.18
N VAL A 72 -8.48 0.29 5.60
CA VAL A 72 -8.74 1.06 4.37
C VAL A 72 -8.75 0.12 3.17
N VAL A 73 -9.70 0.32 2.27
CA VAL A 73 -9.79 -0.40 1.00
C VAL A 73 -9.75 0.63 -0.12
N THR A 74 -8.83 0.48 -1.06
CA THR A 74 -8.77 1.33 -2.24
C THR A 74 -9.04 0.53 -3.49
N ALA A 75 -9.81 1.12 -4.41
CA ALA A 75 -10.08 0.49 -5.71
C ALA A 75 -8.81 0.45 -6.56
N GLY A 76 -8.78 -0.46 -7.51
CA GLY A 76 -7.66 -0.56 -8.47
C GLY A 76 -7.51 0.73 -9.26
N GLY A 77 -6.26 1.08 -9.58
CA GLY A 77 -5.95 2.26 -10.36
C GLY A 77 -6.10 3.58 -9.61
N SER A 78 -6.23 3.53 -8.29
CA SER A 78 -6.36 4.76 -7.49
C SER A 78 -5.02 5.49 -7.39
N THR A 79 -5.07 6.81 -7.44
CA THR A 79 -3.92 7.65 -7.08
C THR A 79 -4.25 8.31 -5.75
N ILE A 80 -3.44 8.06 -4.74
CA ILE A 80 -3.71 8.52 -3.38
C ILE A 80 -2.67 9.60 -3.04
N TYR A 81 -3.15 10.83 -2.87
CA TYR A 81 -2.31 11.99 -2.62
C TYR A 81 -2.70 12.75 -1.36
N GLU A 82 -3.50 12.13 -0.50
CA GLU A 82 -3.82 12.67 0.82
C GLU A 82 -4.00 11.52 1.79
N ASN A 83 -3.84 11.82 3.08
CA ASN A 83 -4.00 10.81 4.12
C ASN A 83 -5.44 10.31 4.15
N LEU A 84 -5.60 9.01 4.39
CA LEU A 84 -6.91 8.38 4.50
C LEU A 84 -7.14 7.91 5.94
N PRO A 85 -8.25 8.34 6.56
CA PRO A 85 -8.56 7.88 7.92
C PRO A 85 -8.97 6.42 7.94
N ASN A 86 -9.07 5.84 9.15
CA ASN A 86 -9.45 4.45 9.33
C ASN A 86 -10.76 4.14 8.58
N ASP A 87 -10.82 2.94 8.04
CA ASP A 87 -12.01 2.38 7.40
C ASP A 87 -12.50 3.14 6.15
N THR A 88 -11.65 3.95 5.56
CA THR A 88 -11.98 4.62 4.30
C THR A 88 -12.13 3.60 3.18
N LYS A 89 -13.20 3.74 2.41
CA LYS A 89 -13.42 2.96 1.18
C LYS A 89 -13.27 3.91 0.00
N LEU A 90 -12.16 3.83 -0.69
CA LEU A 90 -11.92 4.68 -1.86
C LEU A 90 -12.39 3.93 -3.09
N ILE A 91 -13.53 4.35 -3.64
CA ILE A 91 -14.15 3.71 -4.79
C ILE A 91 -13.86 4.53 -6.03
N GLN A 92 -13.43 3.85 -7.09
CA GLN A 92 -13.15 4.53 -8.35
C GLN A 92 -14.45 5.00 -8.99
N LYS A 93 -14.48 6.28 -9.36
CA LYS A 93 -15.61 6.85 -10.09
C LYS A 93 -15.35 6.72 -11.59
N LYS A 94 -16.39 6.41 -12.29
CA LYS A 94 -16.37 6.40 -13.76
C LYS A 94 -16.86 7.72 -14.31
#